data_9d5cdbf822db32929c8ee1c1da15c1d2
#
_entry.id   9d5cdbf822db32929c8ee1c1da15c1d2
#
_cell.length_a   1.000
_cell.length_b   1.000
_cell.length_c   1.000
_cell.angle_alpha   90.00
_cell.angle_beta   90.00
_cell.angle_gamma   90.00
#
_symmetry.space_group_name_H-M   'P 1'
#
loop_
_entity.id
_entity.type
_entity.pdbx_description
1 polymer ?
#
loop_
_entity_poly.entity_id
_entity_poly.type
_entity_poly.pdbx_seq_one_letter_code
_entity_poly.pdbx_strand_id
1 'polypeptide(L)'
;MKSYKVVYKKEAVKFMKSHKLEGTKFFKAFEEISKDVTKISLYDIKDYHTSDVGEFFKLRIGKYRAIFKIDKNIITILVLDIGSRGDIYKK
;
A
#
# COMPACT_ATOMS: atom_id res chain seq x y z
N MET A 1 5.71 16.44 14.28
CA MET A 1 5.69 15.66 13.05
C MET A 1 4.37 14.94 12.89
N LYS A 2 3.75 15.09 11.74
CA LYS A 2 2.43 14.47 11.52
C LYS A 2 2.57 13.05 11.03
N SER A 3 1.83 12.15 11.66
CA SER A 3 1.74 10.78 11.19
C SER A 3 0.50 10.66 10.30
N TYR A 4 0.65 9.87 9.24
CA TYR A 4 -0.49 9.55 8.39
C TYR A 4 -1.30 8.44 9.03
N LYS A 5 -2.61 8.47 8.83
CA LYS A 5 -3.47 7.36 9.17
C LYS A 5 -3.40 6.33 8.04
N VAL A 6 -3.39 5.05 8.38
CA VAL A 6 -3.40 3.99 7.37
C VAL A 6 -4.75 3.31 7.39
N VAL A 7 -5.39 3.28 6.23
CA VAL A 7 -6.69 2.62 6.08
C VAL A 7 -6.54 1.49 5.08
N TYR A 8 -6.97 0.30 5.44
CA TYR A 8 -6.93 -0.87 4.58
C TYR A 8 -8.32 -1.14 4.04
N LYS A 9 -8.44 -1.16 2.73
CA LYS A 9 -9.71 -1.48 2.11
C LYS A 9 -9.98 -2.98 2.22
N LYS A 10 -11.20 -3.35 1.94
CA LYS A 10 -11.68 -4.72 2.12
C LYS A 10 -10.77 -5.76 1.47
N GLU A 11 -10.35 -5.52 0.25
CA GLU A 11 -9.51 -6.49 -0.47
C GLU A 11 -8.14 -6.64 0.18
N ALA A 12 -7.58 -5.53 0.67
CA ALA A 12 -6.31 -5.60 1.37
C ALA A 12 -6.43 -6.39 2.67
N VAL A 13 -7.51 -6.16 3.41
CA VAL A 13 -7.75 -6.89 4.65
C VAL A 13 -7.89 -8.39 4.39
N LYS A 14 -8.60 -8.75 3.33
CA LYS A 14 -8.75 -10.17 2.97
C LYS A 14 -7.41 -10.83 2.73
N PHE A 15 -6.52 -10.16 1.99
CA PHE A 15 -5.19 -10.68 1.77
C PHE A 15 -4.45 -10.88 3.08
N MET A 16 -4.48 -9.86 3.94
CA MET A 16 -3.71 -9.90 5.19
C MET A 16 -4.20 -11.01 6.10
N LYS A 17 -5.48 -11.33 6.06
CA LYS A 17 -6.01 -12.43 6.86
C LYS A 17 -5.62 -13.80 6.33
N SER A 18 -5.52 -13.93 5.02
CA SER A 18 -5.19 -15.22 4.42
C SER A 18 -3.68 -15.44 4.26
N HIS A 19 -2.89 -14.38 4.29
CA HIS A 19 -1.44 -14.45 4.14
C HIS A 19 -0.79 -13.72 5.31
N LYS A 20 -0.82 -14.34 6.48
CA LYS A 20 -0.43 -13.65 7.70
C LYS A 20 1.02 -13.20 7.73
N LEU A 21 1.92 -14.02 7.21
CA LEU A 21 3.33 -13.64 7.18
C LEU A 21 3.57 -12.43 6.28
N GLU A 22 3.10 -12.54 5.04
CA GLU A 22 3.27 -11.45 4.08
C GLU A 22 2.46 -10.22 4.48
N GLY A 23 1.26 -10.44 5.01
CA GLY A 23 0.43 -9.35 5.49
C GLY A 23 1.11 -8.55 6.59
N THR A 24 1.81 -9.24 7.48
CA THR A 24 2.55 -8.57 8.54
C THR A 24 3.66 -7.69 7.97
N LYS A 25 4.34 -8.17 6.93
CA LYS A 25 5.40 -7.38 6.29
C LYS A 25 4.84 -6.11 5.67
N PHE A 26 3.70 -6.20 5.00
CA PHE A 26 3.05 -5.02 4.45
C PHE A 26 2.59 -4.08 5.56
N PHE A 27 2.02 -4.63 6.61
CA PHE A 27 1.57 -3.82 7.72
C PHE A 27 2.71 -2.99 8.31
N LYS A 28 3.85 -3.64 8.57
CA LYS A 28 5.00 -2.94 9.13
C LYS A 28 5.52 -1.87 8.19
N ALA A 29 5.56 -2.16 6.90
CA ALA A 29 6.03 -1.17 5.93
C ALA A 29 5.12 0.06 5.94
N PHE A 30 3.81 -0.14 5.90
CA PHE A 30 2.90 1.00 5.91
C PHE A 30 2.94 1.76 7.23
N GLU A 31 3.15 1.07 8.34
CA GLU A 31 3.30 1.75 9.62
C GLU A 31 4.52 2.67 9.63
N GLU A 32 5.64 2.19 9.10
CA GLU A 32 6.82 3.04 9.02
C GLU A 32 6.62 4.24 8.11
N ILE A 33 6.04 3.99 6.95
CA ILE A 33 5.79 5.07 5.99
C ILE A 33 4.83 6.09 6.57
N SER A 34 3.84 5.62 7.34
CA SER A 34 2.86 6.51 7.93
C SER A 34 3.47 7.46 8.95
N LYS A 35 4.51 7.01 9.63
CA LYS A 35 5.18 7.84 10.62
C LYS A 35 6.15 8.81 9.99
N ASP A 36 6.72 8.42 8.85
CA ASP A 36 7.71 9.25 8.16
C ASP A 36 7.66 8.93 6.67
N VAL A 37 6.98 9.79 5.93
CA VAL A 37 6.73 9.57 4.49
C VAL A 37 8.03 9.51 3.70
N THR A 38 9.11 10.10 4.20
CA THR A 38 10.39 10.02 3.49
C THR A 38 10.94 8.61 3.43
N LYS A 39 10.45 7.71 4.29
CA LYS A 39 10.89 6.31 4.26
C LYS A 39 10.38 5.53 3.06
N ILE A 40 9.55 6.14 2.23
CA ILE A 40 9.17 5.53 0.96
C ILE A 40 10.40 5.10 0.17
N SER A 41 11.49 5.87 0.25
CA SER A 41 12.70 5.56 -0.49
C SER A 41 13.39 4.26 -0.03
N LEU A 42 13.06 3.76 1.13
CA LEU A 42 13.64 2.53 1.65
C LEU A 42 12.96 1.27 1.12
N TYR A 43 11.84 1.43 0.45
CA TYR A 43 11.06 0.29 -0.03
C TYR A 43 11.00 0.28 -1.55
N ASP A 44 10.64 -0.86 -2.10
CA ASP A 44 10.44 -1.00 -3.54
C ASP A 44 9.06 -0.45 -3.90
N ILE A 45 8.98 0.86 -4.04
CA ILE A 45 7.75 1.57 -4.33
C ILE A 45 7.89 2.29 -5.66
N LYS A 46 6.92 2.11 -6.53
CA LYS A 46 6.89 2.75 -7.84
C LYS A 46 5.54 3.38 -8.08
N ASP A 47 5.52 4.35 -8.96
CA ASP A 47 4.28 4.95 -9.39
C ASP A 47 3.42 3.91 -10.11
N TYR A 48 2.14 3.95 -9.85
CA TYR A 48 1.18 3.08 -10.50
C TYR A 48 0.11 3.98 -11.12
N HIS A 49 0.20 4.19 -12.41
CA HIS A 49 -0.68 5.12 -13.08
C HIS A 49 -2.04 4.54 -13.39
N THR A 50 -3.05 5.26 -12.96
CA THR A 50 -4.35 5.14 -13.57
C THR A 50 -4.67 6.51 -14.11
N SER A 51 -5.15 6.58 -15.31
CA SER A 51 -5.23 7.82 -16.05
C SER A 51 -6.11 8.90 -15.43
N ASP A 52 -7.07 8.54 -14.58
CA ASP A 52 -8.10 9.50 -14.23
C ASP A 52 -8.18 9.92 -12.79
N VAL A 53 -7.48 9.28 -11.89
CA VAL A 53 -7.86 9.37 -10.48
C VAL A 53 -6.71 9.73 -9.57
N GLY A 54 -5.75 10.45 -10.05
CA GLY A 54 -4.65 10.86 -9.21
C GLY A 54 -3.59 9.81 -9.09
N GLU A 55 -2.76 9.98 -8.09
CA GLU A 55 -1.54 9.20 -7.99
C GLU A 55 -1.71 7.99 -7.10
N PHE A 56 -1.44 6.84 -7.67
CA PHE A 56 -1.35 5.61 -6.92
C PHE A 56 0.07 5.11 -6.93
N PHE A 57 0.39 4.28 -5.95
CA PHE A 57 1.71 3.71 -5.80
C PHE A 57 1.60 2.21 -5.63
N LYS A 58 2.69 1.54 -5.91
CA LYS A 58 2.78 0.10 -5.82
C LYS A 58 3.97 -0.26 -4.94
N LEU A 59 3.72 -0.95 -3.84
CA LEU A 59 4.76 -1.45 -2.94
C LEU A 59 4.92 -2.94 -3.17
N ARG A 60 6.13 -3.36 -3.55
CA ARG A 60 6.40 -4.77 -3.77
C ARG A 60 7.16 -5.37 -2.59
N ILE A 61 6.68 -6.49 -2.09
CA ILE A 61 7.37 -7.30 -1.10
C ILE A 61 7.30 -8.74 -1.56
N GLY A 62 8.46 -9.33 -1.91
CA GLY A 62 8.49 -10.68 -2.45
C GLY A 62 7.74 -10.74 -3.77
N LYS A 63 6.83 -11.69 -3.87
CA LYS A 63 6.03 -11.85 -5.08
C LYS A 63 4.68 -11.14 -5.03
N TYR A 64 4.45 -10.38 -3.97
CA TYR A 64 3.17 -9.69 -3.79
C TYR A 64 3.34 -8.19 -3.94
N ARG A 65 2.24 -7.51 -4.24
CA ARG A 65 2.20 -6.07 -4.42
C ARG A 65 1.01 -5.49 -3.70
N ALA A 66 1.21 -4.31 -3.13
CA ALA A 66 0.12 -3.55 -2.54
C ALA A 66 -0.07 -2.27 -3.36
N ILE A 67 -1.30 -1.99 -3.74
CA ILE A 67 -1.65 -0.76 -4.41
C ILE A 67 -2.19 0.19 -3.35
N PHE A 68 -1.61 1.37 -3.28
CA PHE A 68 -2.04 2.33 -2.27
C PHE A 68 -2.00 3.76 -2.80
N LYS A 69 -2.67 4.63 -2.10
CA LYS A 69 -2.77 6.04 -2.44
C LYS A 69 -2.43 6.85 -1.20
N ILE A 70 -1.74 7.96 -1.40
CA ILE A 70 -1.46 8.89 -0.31
C ILE A 70 -2.31 10.13 -0.53
N ASP A 71 -3.19 10.40 0.42
CA ASP A 71 -4.04 11.57 0.36
C ASP A 71 -3.54 12.57 1.39
N LYS A 72 -2.89 13.62 0.90
CA LYS A 72 -2.29 14.62 1.77
C LYS A 72 -3.31 15.54 2.42
N ASN A 73 -4.47 15.66 1.83
CA ASN A 73 -5.51 16.53 2.37
C ASN A 73 -6.11 15.98 3.66
N ILE A 74 -6.30 14.68 3.70
CA ILE A 74 -6.84 14.03 4.91
C ILE A 74 -5.75 13.26 5.65
N ILE A 75 -4.52 13.41 5.26
CA ILE A 75 -3.35 12.80 5.89
C ILE A 75 -3.57 11.30 6.09
N THR A 76 -3.87 10.63 4.99
CA THR A 76 -4.24 9.22 5.02
C THR A 76 -3.53 8.46 3.92
N ILE A 77 -3.04 7.26 4.27
CA ILE A 77 -2.56 6.28 3.31
C ILE A 77 -3.67 5.25 3.15
N LEU A 78 -4.18 5.15 1.93
CA LEU A 78 -5.29 4.24 1.65
C LEU A 78 -4.77 3.04 0.89
N VAL A 79 -4.75 1.88 1.53
CA VAL A 79 -4.28 0.64 0.92
C VAL A 79 -5.47 -0.04 0.25
N LEU A 80 -5.45 -0.07 -1.08
CA LEU A 80 -6.60 -0.50 -1.87
C LEU A 80 -6.65 -2.00 -2.06
N ASP A 81 -5.51 -2.60 -2.36
CA ASP A 81 -5.48 -4.00 -2.72
C ASP A 81 -4.09 -4.56 -2.49
N ILE A 82 -4.01 -5.82 -2.11
CA ILE A 82 -2.75 -6.54 -1.97
C ILE A 82 -2.95 -7.90 -2.61
N GLY A 83 -1.99 -8.31 -3.42
CA GLY A 83 -2.10 -9.63 -4.03
C GLY A 83 -0.89 -9.92 -4.90
N SER A 84 -0.93 -11.07 -5.56
CA SER A 84 0.10 -11.41 -6.52
C SER A 84 -0.13 -10.61 -7.80
N ARG A 85 0.90 -10.59 -8.65
CA ARG A 85 0.86 -9.76 -9.85
C ARG A 85 -0.38 -9.98 -10.71
N GLY A 86 -0.72 -11.24 -10.95
CA GLY A 86 -1.84 -11.55 -11.81
C GLY A 86 -3.17 -11.10 -11.23
N ASP A 87 -3.32 -11.24 -9.94
CA ASP A 87 -4.58 -10.89 -9.27
C ASP A 87 -4.85 -9.40 -9.29
N ILE A 88 -3.82 -8.62 -9.06
CA ILE A 88 -3.99 -7.17 -8.96
C ILE A 88 -4.30 -6.55 -10.31
N TYR A 89 -3.66 -7.04 -11.36
CA TYR A 89 -3.76 -6.39 -12.66
C TYR A 89 -4.93 -6.86 -13.50
N LYS A 90 -5.76 -7.71 -12.96
CA LYS A 90 -6.87 -8.28 -13.68
C LYS A 90 -8.18 -7.53 -13.52
N LYS A 91 -8.14 -6.33 -13.33
CA LYS A 91 -9.39 -5.59 -13.13
C LYS A 91 -9.88 -4.95 -14.38
#